data_638e5607887a53127b2606a3cb1e747b
#
_entry.id   638e5607887a53127b2606a3cb1e747b
#
_cell.length_a   1.000
_cell.length_b   1.000
_cell.length_c   1.000
_cell.angle_alpha   90.00
_cell.angle_beta   90.00
_cell.angle_gamma   90.00
#
_symmetry.space_group_name_H-M   'P 1'
#
loop_
_entity.id
_entity.type
_entity.pdbx_description
1 polymer ?
#
loop_
_entity_poly.entity_id
_entity_poly.type
_entity_poly.pdbx_seq_one_letter_code
_entity_poly.pdbx_strand_id
1 'polypeptide(L)'
;DAQKGMSWLSREVIAAVDIAYYHGGKDKSLLSIAQKQQTVLLDETGFSVASDLDQDLATEFIQQPIAYRDGSDGQQGGVGILRARQGKGELCAVFKYSAHGMGHGHFDKLSYSLYDELGEVVQDYGAARWVNIDQKGGGRYLPENKSFAKQSIAHNALVVNEGSHYEGNVK
;
A
#
# COMPACT_ATOMS: atom_id res chain seq x y z
N ASP A 1 -10.43 15.22 6.39
CA ASP A 1 -10.36 13.80 6.74
C ASP A 1 -9.31 13.15 5.87
N ALA A 2 -8.19 12.79 6.47
CA ALA A 2 -7.20 11.98 5.81
C ALA A 2 -7.88 10.73 5.23
N GLN A 3 -7.41 10.31 4.08
CA GLN A 3 -7.88 9.07 3.47
C GLN A 3 -7.78 7.95 4.51
N LYS A 4 -8.90 7.42 4.94
CA LYS A 4 -8.88 6.23 5.77
C LYS A 4 -8.21 5.14 4.97
N GLY A 5 -7.07 4.68 5.44
CA GLY A 5 -6.42 3.51 4.90
C GLY A 5 -7.41 2.35 4.82
N MET A 6 -7.16 1.42 3.92
CA MET A 6 -7.97 0.21 3.83
C MET A 6 -7.86 -0.53 5.18
N SER A 7 -8.97 -0.63 5.90
CA SER A 7 -9.02 -1.42 7.13
C SER A 7 -8.82 -2.89 6.77
N TRP A 8 -8.05 -3.62 7.57
CA TRP A 8 -7.99 -5.07 7.40
C TRP A 8 -9.29 -5.81 7.75
N LEU A 9 -10.28 -5.10 8.30
CA LEU A 9 -11.66 -5.52 8.38
C LEU A 9 -12.47 -5.14 7.15
N SER A 10 -11.87 -4.55 6.11
CA SER A 10 -12.56 -4.29 4.88
C SER A 10 -12.85 -5.60 4.14
N ARG A 11 -13.95 -5.61 3.41
CA ARG A 11 -14.41 -6.78 2.69
C ARG A 11 -13.39 -7.30 1.67
N GLU A 12 -12.65 -6.37 1.07
CA GLU A 12 -11.62 -6.67 0.07
C GLU A 12 -10.40 -7.36 0.71
N VAL A 13 -10.00 -6.96 1.90
CA VAL A 13 -8.88 -7.59 2.63
C VAL A 13 -9.29 -8.94 3.17
N ILE A 14 -10.53 -9.11 3.68
CA ILE A 14 -11.05 -10.41 4.07
C ILE A 14 -11.04 -11.37 2.88
N ALA A 15 -11.59 -10.93 1.75
CA ALA A 15 -11.59 -11.74 0.53
C ALA A 15 -10.17 -12.10 0.07
N ALA A 16 -9.23 -11.16 0.13
CA ALA A 16 -7.84 -11.42 -0.24
C ALA A 16 -7.19 -12.49 0.65
N VAL A 17 -7.44 -12.45 1.96
CA VAL A 17 -6.91 -13.45 2.91
C VAL A 17 -7.51 -14.84 2.64
N ASP A 18 -8.83 -14.94 2.53
CA ASP A 18 -9.52 -16.22 2.32
C ASP A 18 -9.13 -16.87 0.99
N ILE A 19 -9.11 -16.09 -0.09
CA ILE A 19 -8.72 -16.55 -1.43
C ILE A 19 -7.25 -16.96 -1.45
N ALA A 20 -6.37 -16.13 -0.87
CA ALA A 20 -4.94 -16.43 -0.81
C ALA A 20 -4.66 -17.70 0.01
N TYR A 21 -5.37 -17.88 1.13
CA TYR A 21 -5.25 -19.09 1.93
C TYR A 21 -5.68 -20.32 1.13
N TYR A 22 -6.89 -20.29 0.57
CA TYR A 22 -7.48 -21.43 -0.10
C TYR A 22 -6.71 -21.86 -1.36
N HIS A 23 -6.34 -20.92 -2.22
CA HIS A 23 -5.64 -21.18 -3.48
C HIS A 23 -4.12 -21.15 -3.37
N GLY A 24 -3.57 -20.53 -2.32
CA GLY A 24 -2.13 -20.33 -2.11
C GLY A 24 -1.43 -21.46 -1.34
N GLY A 25 -2.04 -22.63 -1.22
CA GLY A 25 -1.42 -23.79 -0.56
C GLY A 25 -1.62 -23.84 0.95
N LYS A 26 -2.63 -23.14 1.46
CA LYS A 26 -3.03 -23.12 2.88
C LYS A 26 -1.90 -22.65 3.82
N ASP A 27 -1.31 -21.50 3.52
CA ASP A 27 -0.33 -20.87 4.40
C ASP A 27 -0.97 -20.52 5.75
N LYS A 28 -0.64 -21.28 6.77
CA LYS A 28 -1.20 -21.18 8.12
C LYS A 28 -0.95 -19.82 8.79
N SER A 29 0.02 -19.04 8.32
CA SER A 29 0.24 -17.68 8.82
C SER A 29 -0.90 -16.73 8.45
N LEU A 30 -1.60 -16.97 7.33
CA LEU A 30 -2.78 -16.20 6.94
C LEU A 30 -3.97 -16.43 7.90
N LEU A 31 -4.05 -17.59 8.54
CA LEU A 31 -5.06 -17.85 9.56
C LEU A 31 -4.93 -16.90 10.76
N SER A 32 -3.72 -16.46 11.11
CA SER A 32 -3.55 -15.48 12.19
C SER A 32 -4.13 -14.11 11.84
N ILE A 33 -4.18 -13.77 10.55
CA ILE A 33 -4.84 -12.55 10.07
C ILE A 33 -6.36 -12.75 10.10
N ALA A 34 -6.86 -13.86 9.56
CA ALA A 34 -8.29 -14.20 9.59
C ALA A 34 -8.83 -14.26 11.02
N GLN A 35 -8.06 -14.80 11.96
CA GLN A 35 -8.42 -14.83 13.39
C GLN A 35 -8.64 -13.43 13.97
N LYS A 36 -7.81 -12.44 13.58
CA LYS A 36 -7.98 -11.04 13.99
C LYS A 36 -9.15 -10.37 13.29
N GLN A 37 -9.49 -10.79 12.07
CA GLN A 37 -10.63 -10.30 11.31
C GLN A 37 -11.97 -10.78 11.89
N GLN A 38 -12.00 -11.94 12.53
CA GLN A 38 -13.19 -12.56 13.14
C GLN A 38 -14.35 -12.74 12.15
N THR A 39 -14.07 -12.80 10.87
CA THR A 39 -15.05 -12.97 9.80
C THR A 39 -14.39 -13.54 8.56
N VAL A 40 -15.14 -14.30 7.78
CA VAL A 40 -14.69 -14.91 6.54
C VAL A 40 -15.75 -14.73 5.46
N LEU A 41 -15.43 -15.03 4.21
CA LEU A 41 -16.40 -15.07 3.13
C LEU A 41 -17.41 -16.21 3.34
N LEU A 42 -18.62 -16.03 2.84
CA LEU A 42 -19.67 -17.06 2.86
C LEU A 42 -19.62 -17.92 1.58
N ASP A 43 -18.44 -18.47 1.32
CA ASP A 43 -18.18 -19.38 0.19
C ASP A 43 -17.16 -20.45 0.59
N GLU A 44 -16.74 -21.29 -0.36
CA GLU A 44 -15.80 -22.40 -0.11
C GLU A 44 -14.45 -21.93 0.45
N THR A 45 -13.98 -20.72 0.05
CA THR A 45 -12.71 -20.17 0.51
C THR A 45 -12.80 -19.81 1.98
N GLY A 46 -13.83 -19.07 2.39
CA GLY A 46 -14.03 -18.68 3.77
C GLY A 46 -14.41 -19.87 4.67
N PHE A 47 -15.19 -20.83 4.19
CA PHE A 47 -15.47 -22.05 4.96
C PHE A 47 -14.21 -22.88 5.23
N SER A 48 -13.28 -22.93 4.28
CA SER A 48 -11.99 -23.58 4.50
C SER A 48 -11.19 -22.88 5.60
N VAL A 49 -11.12 -21.54 5.56
CA VAL A 49 -10.46 -20.74 6.62
C VAL A 49 -11.11 -21.00 7.99
N ALA A 50 -12.42 -20.90 8.07
CA ALA A 50 -13.16 -21.12 9.33
C ALA A 50 -12.91 -22.52 9.90
N SER A 51 -12.99 -23.57 9.06
CA SER A 51 -12.73 -24.95 9.47
C SER A 51 -11.32 -25.17 10.02
N ASP A 52 -10.32 -24.53 9.40
CA ASP A 52 -8.93 -24.69 9.83
C ASP A 52 -8.60 -23.81 11.04
N LEU A 53 -9.34 -22.70 11.26
CA LEU A 53 -9.28 -21.91 12.50
C LEU A 53 -9.84 -22.70 13.70
N ASP A 54 -10.94 -23.43 13.52
CA ASP A 54 -11.55 -24.29 14.56
C ASP A 54 -10.59 -25.40 15.02
N GLN A 55 -9.61 -25.77 14.19
CA GLN A 55 -8.59 -26.76 14.50
C GLN A 55 -7.33 -26.16 15.14
N ASP A 56 -7.33 -24.86 15.43
CA ASP A 56 -6.20 -24.13 16.02
C ASP A 56 -4.90 -24.25 15.21
N LEU A 57 -4.99 -24.20 13.88
CA LEU A 57 -3.88 -24.36 12.96
C LEU A 57 -3.11 -23.07 12.67
N ALA A 58 -3.54 -21.92 13.21
CA ALA A 58 -2.92 -20.63 12.94
C ALA A 58 -1.46 -20.58 13.42
N THR A 59 -0.58 -20.03 12.58
CA THR A 59 0.80 -19.72 12.94
C THR A 59 1.04 -18.22 12.87
N GLU A 60 2.07 -17.71 13.53
CA GLU A 60 2.36 -16.28 13.50
C GLU A 60 2.65 -15.78 12.08
N PHE A 61 1.99 -14.69 11.70
CA PHE A 61 2.30 -13.98 10.45
C PHE A 61 3.45 -13.00 10.70
N ILE A 62 4.64 -13.39 10.27
CA ILE A 62 5.84 -12.56 10.41
C ILE A 62 5.98 -11.66 9.19
N GLN A 63 5.81 -10.37 9.39
CA GLN A 63 6.02 -9.37 8.34
C GLN A 63 7.51 -9.18 8.11
N GLN A 64 7.97 -9.41 6.88
CA GLN A 64 9.36 -9.24 6.46
C GLN A 64 9.51 -8.03 5.51
N PRO A 65 10.71 -7.42 5.44
CA PRO A 65 11.04 -6.52 4.35
C PRO A 65 10.86 -7.24 3.01
N ILE A 66 10.25 -6.57 2.04
CA ILE A 66 9.98 -7.16 0.73
C ILE A 66 10.06 -6.10 -0.37
N ALA A 67 10.45 -6.50 -1.57
CA ALA A 67 10.36 -5.68 -2.76
C ALA A 67 9.49 -6.38 -3.81
N TYR A 68 8.36 -5.76 -4.12
CA TYR A 68 7.54 -6.14 -5.27
C TYR A 68 8.08 -5.44 -6.51
N ARG A 69 8.41 -6.20 -7.53
CA ARG A 69 8.99 -5.70 -8.78
C ARG A 69 8.08 -6.04 -9.93
N ASP A 70 8.02 -5.12 -10.88
CA ASP A 70 7.31 -5.32 -12.14
C ASP A 70 8.31 -5.41 -13.31
N GLY A 71 8.01 -6.28 -14.30
CA GLY A 71 8.93 -6.62 -15.38
C GLY A 71 10.02 -7.61 -14.97
N SER A 72 10.66 -8.24 -15.95
CA SER A 72 11.65 -9.33 -15.76
C SER A 72 12.80 -8.96 -14.81
N ASP A 73 13.24 -7.70 -14.87
CA ASP A 73 14.38 -7.19 -14.09
C ASP A 73 13.97 -6.10 -13.11
N GLY A 74 12.67 -5.94 -12.85
CA GLY A 74 12.15 -4.82 -12.06
C GLY A 74 12.25 -3.47 -12.77
N GLN A 75 12.45 -3.45 -14.09
CA GLN A 75 12.63 -2.22 -14.86
C GLN A 75 11.34 -1.43 -15.03
N GLN A 76 10.19 -2.06 -14.84
CA GLN A 76 8.89 -1.40 -14.91
C GLN A 76 8.47 -0.78 -13.58
N GLY A 77 9.32 -0.93 -12.57
CA GLY A 77 9.15 -0.34 -11.26
C GLY A 77 8.75 -1.32 -10.18
N GLY A 78 8.28 -0.77 -9.06
CA GLY A 78 7.82 -1.59 -7.95
C GLY A 78 7.60 -0.80 -6.67
N VAL A 79 7.42 -1.57 -5.59
CA VAL A 79 7.26 -1.07 -4.24
C VAL A 79 8.19 -1.83 -3.31
N GLY A 80 9.03 -1.11 -2.59
CA GLY A 80 9.86 -1.64 -1.52
C GLY A 80 9.23 -1.39 -0.16
N ILE A 81 9.16 -2.40 0.68
CA ILE A 81 8.70 -2.29 2.06
C ILE A 81 9.86 -2.68 2.96
N LEU A 82 10.37 -1.70 3.69
CA LEU A 82 11.43 -1.90 4.68
C LEU A 82 10.79 -1.91 6.07
N ARG A 83 11.25 -2.81 6.93
CA ARG A 83 10.78 -2.93 8.30
C ARG A 83 11.95 -2.99 9.25
N ALA A 84 11.83 -2.24 10.36
CA ALA A 84 12.78 -2.28 11.46
C ALA A 84 12.00 -2.46 12.76
N ARG A 85 12.48 -3.35 13.62
CA ARG A 85 11.91 -3.61 14.94
C ARG A 85 12.94 -3.33 16.01
N GLN A 86 12.55 -2.60 17.05
CA GLN A 86 13.35 -2.36 18.24
C GLN A 86 12.47 -2.49 19.49
N GLY A 87 12.67 -3.53 20.25
CA GLY A 87 11.80 -3.85 21.38
C GLY A 87 10.38 -4.14 20.93
N LYS A 88 9.43 -3.33 21.41
CA LYS A 88 8.01 -3.40 21.01
C LYS A 88 7.68 -2.46 19.85
N GLY A 89 8.61 -1.56 19.49
CA GLY A 89 8.39 -0.60 18.40
C GLY A 89 8.68 -1.20 17.03
N GLU A 90 7.88 -0.84 16.05
CA GLU A 90 8.07 -1.20 14.65
C GLU A 90 8.03 0.06 13.78
N LEU A 91 9.00 0.18 12.88
CA LEU A 91 9.01 1.17 11.81
C LEU A 91 8.82 0.46 10.48
N CYS A 92 7.96 1.02 9.64
CA CYS A 92 7.74 0.55 8.28
C CYS A 92 7.89 1.70 7.30
N ALA A 93 8.85 1.58 6.38
CA ALA A 93 9.00 2.51 5.27
C ALA A 93 8.54 1.85 3.98
N VAL A 94 7.67 2.52 3.25
CA VAL A 94 7.17 2.09 1.94
C VAL A 94 7.75 3.02 0.89
N PHE A 95 8.50 2.46 -0.05
CA PHE A 95 9.12 3.19 -1.16
C PHE A 95 8.46 2.82 -2.48
N LYS A 96 8.11 3.84 -3.25
CA LYS A 96 7.67 3.68 -4.63
C LYS A 96 8.85 3.98 -5.56
N TYR A 97 9.23 3.02 -6.40
CA TYR A 97 10.26 3.18 -7.41
C TYR A 97 9.72 2.78 -8.79
N SER A 98 8.68 3.48 -9.22
CA SER A 98 8.01 3.22 -10.49
C SER A 98 8.32 4.29 -11.51
N ALA A 99 8.21 3.93 -12.80
CA ALA A 99 8.12 4.90 -13.87
C ALA A 99 6.93 5.85 -13.67
N HIS A 100 6.95 7.00 -14.36
CA HIS A 100 5.80 7.88 -14.37
C HIS A 100 4.61 7.16 -15.02
N GLY A 101 3.51 7.04 -14.28
CA GLY A 101 2.29 6.40 -14.76
C GLY A 101 1.53 7.29 -15.74
N MET A 102 0.95 6.68 -16.79
CA MET A 102 0.12 7.40 -17.74
C MET A 102 -1.15 7.95 -17.07
N GLY A 103 -1.50 9.19 -17.38
CA GLY A 103 -2.76 9.83 -17.00
C GLY A 103 -3.02 10.03 -15.50
N HIS A 104 -2.78 9.05 -14.68
CA HIS A 104 -2.90 9.11 -13.22
C HIS A 104 -1.55 9.23 -12.49
N GLY A 105 -0.44 9.23 -13.22
CA GLY A 105 0.88 9.35 -12.65
C GLY A 105 1.15 10.73 -12.03
N HIS A 106 1.94 10.74 -10.96
CA HIS A 106 2.49 11.92 -10.33
C HIS A 106 4.00 11.97 -10.54
N PHE A 107 4.60 13.11 -10.36
CA PHE A 107 6.06 13.27 -10.41
C PHE A 107 6.68 12.92 -9.05
N ASP A 108 6.45 11.69 -8.62
CA ASP A 108 6.69 11.16 -7.29
C ASP A 108 7.65 9.94 -7.28
N LYS A 109 8.58 9.91 -8.23
CA LYS A 109 9.61 8.85 -8.28
C LYS A 109 10.42 8.83 -7.00
N LEU A 110 10.65 7.62 -6.47
CA LEU A 110 11.34 7.40 -5.20
C LEU A 110 10.65 8.05 -4.00
N SER A 111 9.34 8.31 -4.10
CA SER A 111 8.58 8.77 -2.95
C SER A 111 8.48 7.68 -1.89
N TYR A 112 8.39 8.11 -0.64
CA TYR A 112 8.25 7.19 0.49
C TYR A 112 7.22 7.68 1.49
N SER A 113 6.65 6.74 2.21
CA SER A 113 5.85 6.96 3.41
C SER A 113 6.46 6.20 4.58
N LEU A 114 6.37 6.76 5.77
CA LEU A 114 6.89 6.15 6.99
C LEU A 114 5.76 5.94 8.00
N TYR A 115 5.74 4.77 8.59
CA TYR A 115 4.73 4.37 9.57
C TYR A 115 5.43 3.84 10.83
N ASP A 116 4.81 4.07 11.97
CA ASP A 116 5.11 3.40 13.24
C ASP A 116 3.88 2.65 13.76
N GLU A 117 3.94 2.15 14.99
CA GLU A 117 2.81 1.45 15.62
C GLU A 117 1.57 2.32 15.85
N LEU A 118 1.71 3.64 15.81
CA LEU A 118 0.61 4.60 15.96
C LEU A 118 -0.01 5.00 14.64
N GLY A 119 0.66 4.72 13.52
CA GLY A 119 0.18 4.99 12.17
C GLY A 119 1.19 5.70 11.28
N GLU A 120 0.71 6.58 10.41
CA GLU A 120 1.52 7.27 9.42
C GLU A 120 2.26 8.46 10.04
N VAL A 121 3.60 8.38 10.04
CA VAL A 121 4.51 9.41 10.57
C VAL A 121 4.87 10.42 9.50
N VAL A 122 5.16 9.94 8.28
CA VAL A 122 5.46 10.76 7.12
C VAL A 122 4.46 10.43 6.02
N GLN A 123 3.58 11.36 5.77
CA GLN A 123 2.46 11.22 4.85
C GLN A 123 2.80 11.76 3.46
N ASP A 124 2.37 11.05 2.43
CA ASP A 124 2.30 11.56 1.06
C ASP A 124 0.90 12.14 0.79
N TYR A 125 0.81 13.36 0.28
CA TYR A 125 -0.47 14.02 0.00
C TYR A 125 -1.28 13.36 -1.11
N GLY A 126 -0.66 12.69 -2.04
CA GLY A 126 -1.33 12.04 -3.15
C GLY A 126 -2.05 13.03 -4.06
N ALA A 127 -3.32 12.78 -4.38
CA ALA A 127 -4.13 13.65 -5.23
C ALA A 127 -4.76 14.81 -4.44
N ALA A 128 -5.02 15.94 -5.11
CA ALA A 128 -5.61 17.15 -4.51
C ALA A 128 -6.92 16.90 -3.74
N ARG A 129 -7.70 15.91 -4.13
CA ARG A 129 -8.94 15.52 -3.43
C ARG A 129 -8.73 15.11 -1.96
N TRP A 130 -7.51 14.79 -1.57
CA TRP A 130 -7.17 14.37 -0.21
C TRP A 130 -6.69 15.52 0.69
N VAL A 131 -6.51 16.72 0.13
CA VAL A 131 -6.05 17.89 0.87
C VAL A 131 -7.16 18.90 1.14
N ASN A 132 -8.38 18.42 1.36
CA ASN A 132 -9.54 19.24 1.71
C ASN A 132 -9.88 20.36 0.70
N ILE A 133 -9.70 20.06 -0.58
CA ILE A 133 -10.09 20.94 -1.68
C ILE A 133 -11.48 20.56 -2.14
N ASP A 134 -12.33 21.56 -2.39
CA ASP A 134 -13.67 21.34 -2.92
C ASP A 134 -13.64 20.48 -4.17
N GLN A 135 -14.41 19.38 -4.14
CA GLN A 135 -14.50 18.47 -5.26
C GLN A 135 -15.32 19.10 -6.39
N LYS A 136 -14.61 19.64 -7.35
CA LYS A 136 -15.19 20.03 -8.62
C LYS A 136 -15.23 18.81 -9.55
N GLY A 137 -16.11 18.78 -10.50
CA GLY A 137 -16.05 17.78 -11.57
C GLY A 137 -14.70 17.80 -12.26
N GLY A 138 -14.13 16.64 -12.62
CA GLY A 138 -12.85 16.56 -13.33
C GLY A 138 -11.72 15.82 -12.61
N GLY A 139 -11.86 15.50 -11.32
CA GLY A 139 -10.91 14.66 -10.58
C GLY A 139 -9.44 15.03 -10.84
N ARG A 140 -8.68 14.15 -11.51
CA ARG A 140 -7.26 14.34 -11.87
C ARG A 140 -6.96 15.57 -12.74
N TYR A 141 -7.95 16.13 -13.40
CA TYR A 141 -7.79 17.31 -14.27
C TYR A 141 -7.97 18.63 -13.54
N LEU A 142 -8.29 18.61 -12.25
CA LEU A 142 -8.38 19.82 -11.45
C LEU A 142 -7.07 20.62 -11.54
N PRO A 143 -7.17 21.96 -11.61
CA PRO A 143 -5.98 22.84 -11.67
C PRO A 143 -5.00 22.58 -10.51
N GLU A 144 -5.53 22.32 -9.32
CA GLU A 144 -4.74 22.01 -8.10
C GLU A 144 -3.91 20.73 -8.24
N ASN A 145 -4.40 19.73 -8.97
CA ASN A 145 -3.61 18.55 -9.29
C ASN A 145 -2.45 18.89 -10.22
N LYS A 146 -2.68 19.73 -11.22
CA LYS A 146 -1.63 20.11 -12.18
C LYS A 146 -0.58 21.03 -11.57
N SER A 147 -0.99 22.01 -10.79
CA SER A 147 -0.10 23.04 -10.22
C SER A 147 0.68 22.57 -8.99
N PHE A 148 0.13 21.64 -8.20
CA PHE A 148 0.75 21.23 -6.94
C PHE A 148 0.72 19.72 -6.73
N ALA A 149 -0.46 19.10 -6.61
CA ALA A 149 -0.57 17.75 -6.08
C ALA A 149 0.06 16.65 -6.95
N LYS A 150 0.34 16.91 -8.23
CA LYS A 150 1.10 16.03 -9.10
C LYS A 150 2.59 16.32 -9.13
N GLN A 151 3.01 17.48 -8.62
CA GLN A 151 4.40 17.91 -8.72
C GLN A 151 5.25 17.29 -7.62
N SER A 152 6.53 17.08 -7.87
CA SER A 152 7.44 16.43 -6.92
C SER A 152 7.49 17.10 -5.55
N ILE A 153 7.27 18.42 -5.50
CA ILE A 153 7.22 19.17 -4.26
C ILE A 153 6.08 18.77 -3.31
N ALA A 154 5.04 18.14 -3.83
CA ALA A 154 3.91 17.65 -3.02
C ALA A 154 4.14 16.24 -2.46
N HIS A 155 5.27 15.63 -2.74
CA HIS A 155 5.59 14.26 -2.38
C HIS A 155 6.87 14.18 -1.56
N ASN A 156 7.02 13.12 -0.79
CA ASN A 156 8.24 12.81 -0.05
C ASN A 156 9.28 12.19 -0.99
N ALA A 157 9.69 12.95 -1.99
CA ALA A 157 10.56 12.50 -3.07
C ALA A 157 11.84 13.36 -3.16
N LEU A 158 12.89 12.77 -3.72
CA LEU A 158 14.12 13.51 -4.00
C LEU A 158 13.88 14.51 -5.14
N VAL A 159 14.07 15.79 -4.87
CA VAL A 159 13.95 16.87 -5.86
C VAL A 159 15.35 17.37 -6.23
N VAL A 160 15.61 17.50 -7.53
CA VAL A 160 16.88 17.99 -8.06
C VAL A 160 16.67 19.35 -8.70
N ASN A 161 17.49 20.33 -8.33
CA ASN A 161 17.46 21.70 -8.86
C ASN A 161 16.07 22.35 -8.78
N GLU A 162 15.33 22.09 -7.70
CA GLU A 162 13.99 22.65 -7.48
C GLU A 162 12.96 22.34 -8.58
N GLY A 163 13.26 21.35 -9.43
CA GLY A 163 12.41 20.96 -10.54
C GLY A 163 11.61 19.68 -10.25
N SER A 164 10.40 19.62 -10.77
CA SER A 164 9.64 18.36 -10.77
C SER A 164 10.33 17.30 -11.64
N HIS A 165 10.10 16.05 -11.30
CA HIS A 165 10.58 14.92 -12.09
C HIS A 165 10.05 14.97 -13.52
N TYR A 166 10.83 14.46 -14.46
CA TYR A 166 10.41 14.37 -15.85
C TYR A 166 9.50 13.16 -16.11
N GLU A 167 8.71 13.23 -17.14
CA GLU A 167 7.96 12.08 -17.64
C GLU A 167 8.91 11.09 -18.32
N GLY A 168 9.09 9.92 -17.75
CA GLY A 168 9.98 8.89 -18.28
C GLY A 168 10.38 7.84 -17.25
N ASN A 169 11.11 6.85 -17.73
CA ASN A 169 11.67 5.81 -16.87
C ASN A 169 12.95 6.32 -16.20
N VAL A 170 13.09 6.05 -14.93
CA VAL A 170 14.39 6.14 -14.25
C VAL A 170 15.12 4.83 -14.56
N LYS A 171 16.28 4.93 -15.19
CA LYS A 171 17.20 3.81 -15.35
C LYS A 171 18.22 3.85 -14.23
#